data_f46fbf89ec30f703fc9204864e299da3
#
_entry.id   f46fbf89ec30f703fc9204864e299da3
#
_cell.length_a   1.000
_cell.length_b   1.000
_cell.length_c   1.000
_cell.angle_alpha   90.00
_cell.angle_beta   90.00
_cell.angle_gamma   90.00
#
_symmetry.space_group_name_H-M   'P 1'
#
loop_
_entity.id
_entity.type
_entity.pdbx_description
1 polymer ?
#
loop_
_entity_poly.entity_id
_entity_poly.type
_entity_poly.pdbx_seq_one_letter_code
_entity_poly.pdbx_strand_id
1 'polypeptide(L)'
;MTEEQERLRRRRKKAMLRRQILKKRIALTVIALAGVGVGIYSACVIRAEKAEQKEIQQKKEEQAAKEKAEEERKQERKDAHQEAEEEQVQVMENLKEDVENLLSDFSGEWSVYIQEMNYDNEIVVNNTPMYPASLIKLFAMAASYENMGEILEHEKAYADSEEAAVEEVGRLLEEMITVSDNEAYNELVKLQSADRDFTEACSKINAYLEENGFEDTEVHTTLHPAYSSFDSDNGGDNVTTVKDCGKLLEQIYKGSCISQEKSASMLHLLLKQENTVKI
;
A
#
# COMPACT_ATOMS: atom_id res chain seq x y z
N MET A 1 -94.69 70.09 24.35
CA MET A 1 -94.07 68.78 24.46
C MET A 1 -94.60 68.08 25.72
N THR A 2 -95.28 66.97 25.61
CA THR A 2 -95.94 66.32 26.74
C THR A 2 -94.89 65.64 27.67
N GLU A 3 -95.14 65.57 28.96
CA GLU A 3 -94.28 64.98 29.98
C GLU A 3 -93.85 63.54 29.61
N GLU A 4 -94.70 62.85 28.91
CA GLU A 4 -94.47 61.47 28.42
C GLU A 4 -93.39 61.40 27.30
N GLN A 5 -93.39 62.40 26.39
CA GLN A 5 -92.37 62.55 25.35
C GLN A 5 -90.97 62.81 25.95
N GLU A 6 -90.91 63.55 27.04
CA GLU A 6 -89.66 63.85 27.72
C GLU A 6 -89.14 62.66 28.49
N ARG A 7 -90.01 61.85 29.11
CA ARG A 7 -89.65 60.57 29.75
C ARG A 7 -89.12 59.55 28.71
N LEU A 8 -89.75 59.46 27.54
CA LEU A 8 -89.32 58.60 26.46
C LEU A 8 -87.93 59.03 25.90
N ARG A 9 -87.70 60.32 25.79
CA ARG A 9 -86.44 60.90 25.35
C ARG A 9 -85.29 60.60 26.33
N ARG A 10 -85.57 60.74 27.63
CA ARG A 10 -84.63 60.42 28.69
C ARG A 10 -84.33 58.89 28.73
N ARG A 11 -85.30 58.01 28.54
CA ARG A 11 -85.14 56.58 28.41
C ARG A 11 -84.30 56.19 27.18
N ARG A 12 -84.54 56.76 26.03
CA ARG A 12 -83.76 56.57 24.80
C ARG A 12 -82.30 57.04 24.98
N LYS A 13 -82.09 58.17 25.59
CA LYS A 13 -80.74 58.71 25.89
C LYS A 13 -80.00 57.83 26.85
N LYS A 14 -80.61 57.30 27.90
CA LYS A 14 -80.03 56.34 28.82
C LYS A 14 -79.74 55.02 28.12
N ALA A 15 -80.62 54.54 27.27
CA ALA A 15 -80.36 53.27 26.53
C ALA A 15 -79.22 53.44 25.52
N MET A 16 -79.10 54.56 24.82
CA MET A 16 -77.99 54.88 23.92
C MET A 16 -76.65 54.94 24.69
N LEU A 17 -76.65 55.61 25.85
CA LEU A 17 -75.44 55.71 26.68
C LEU A 17 -75.00 54.33 27.20
N ARG A 18 -75.97 53.51 27.67
CA ARG A 18 -75.68 52.15 28.08
C ARG A 18 -75.08 51.27 26.92
N ARG A 19 -75.66 51.41 25.71
CA ARG A 19 -75.11 50.74 24.52
C ARG A 19 -73.71 51.21 24.17
N GLN A 20 -73.40 52.49 24.27
CA GLN A 20 -72.08 53.06 24.03
C GLN A 20 -71.06 52.53 25.08
N ILE A 21 -71.43 52.52 26.38
CA ILE A 21 -70.60 52.00 27.44
C ILE A 21 -70.32 50.51 27.24
N LEU A 22 -71.36 49.74 26.87
CA LEU A 22 -71.21 48.30 26.58
C LEU A 22 -70.29 48.07 25.40
N LYS A 23 -70.45 48.81 24.28
CA LYS A 23 -69.51 48.69 23.15
C LYS A 23 -68.05 49.00 23.51
N LYS A 24 -67.82 50.05 24.32
CA LYS A 24 -66.48 50.43 24.81
C LYS A 24 -65.90 49.30 25.70
N ARG A 25 -66.69 48.68 26.58
CA ARG A 25 -66.25 47.59 27.44
C ARG A 25 -65.87 46.32 26.62
N ILE A 26 -66.71 45.98 25.63
CA ILE A 26 -66.45 44.87 24.73
C ILE A 26 -65.15 45.13 23.96
N ALA A 27 -64.96 46.32 23.40
CA ALA A 27 -63.75 46.67 22.67
C ALA A 27 -62.47 46.57 23.55
N LEU A 28 -62.55 47.10 24.79
CA LEU A 28 -61.45 47.00 25.75
C LEU A 28 -61.12 45.52 26.13
N THR A 29 -62.15 44.71 26.32
CA THR A 29 -62.00 43.29 26.63
C THR A 29 -61.34 42.55 25.45
N VAL A 30 -61.73 42.80 24.22
CA VAL A 30 -61.15 42.24 23.00
C VAL A 30 -59.67 42.62 22.85
N ILE A 31 -59.34 43.92 23.10
CA ILE A 31 -57.96 44.40 23.06
C ILE A 31 -57.10 43.72 24.15
N ALA A 32 -57.66 43.60 25.36
CA ALA A 32 -56.92 42.90 26.46
C ALA A 32 -56.70 41.44 26.16
N LEU A 33 -57.67 40.72 25.63
CA LEU A 33 -57.56 39.32 25.22
C LEU A 33 -56.56 39.17 24.05
N ALA A 34 -56.57 40.06 23.08
CA ALA A 34 -55.61 40.07 22.01
C ALA A 34 -54.16 40.28 22.53
N GLY A 35 -53.97 41.22 23.48
CA GLY A 35 -52.68 41.47 24.12
C GLY A 35 -52.14 40.25 24.90
N VAL A 36 -53.00 39.54 25.62
CA VAL A 36 -52.68 38.30 26.31
C VAL A 36 -52.30 37.20 25.30
N GLY A 37 -53.05 37.06 24.20
CA GLY A 37 -52.76 36.10 23.14
C GLY A 37 -51.38 36.34 22.48
N VAL A 38 -51.06 37.60 22.17
CA VAL A 38 -49.72 37.96 21.65
C VAL A 38 -48.61 37.66 22.65
N GLY A 39 -48.84 37.95 23.95
CA GLY A 39 -47.86 37.66 25.00
C GLY A 39 -47.58 36.16 25.13
N ILE A 40 -48.61 35.32 25.11
CA ILE A 40 -48.46 33.85 25.16
C ILE A 40 -47.74 33.34 23.92
N TYR A 41 -48.13 33.81 22.73
CA TYR A 41 -47.47 33.42 21.48
C TYR A 41 -46.00 33.80 21.47
N SER A 42 -45.63 35.00 21.85
CA SER A 42 -44.22 35.44 21.96
C SER A 42 -43.43 34.61 22.95
N ALA A 43 -43.99 34.25 24.11
CA ALA A 43 -43.36 33.41 25.11
C ALA A 43 -43.12 31.94 24.58
N CYS A 44 -44.07 31.41 23.78
CA CYS A 44 -43.93 30.12 23.15
C CYS A 44 -42.82 30.13 22.08
N VAL A 45 -42.74 31.16 21.25
CA VAL A 45 -41.68 31.29 20.23
C VAL A 45 -40.32 31.40 20.87
N ILE A 46 -40.14 32.24 21.90
CA ILE A 46 -38.87 32.39 22.63
C ILE A 46 -38.43 31.06 23.28
N ARG A 47 -39.39 30.29 23.80
CA ARG A 47 -39.07 28.97 24.40
C ARG A 47 -38.65 27.97 23.32
N ALA A 48 -39.31 27.96 22.16
CA ALA A 48 -38.96 27.09 21.04
C ALA A 48 -37.55 27.42 20.51
N GLU A 49 -37.23 28.68 20.28
CA GLU A 49 -35.90 29.13 19.86
C GLU A 49 -34.81 28.77 20.85
N LYS A 50 -35.05 28.92 22.15
CA LYS A 50 -34.10 28.51 23.21
C LYS A 50 -33.92 26.99 23.27
N ALA A 51 -34.96 26.21 23.01
CA ALA A 51 -34.86 24.74 22.94
C ALA A 51 -34.05 24.32 21.72
N GLU A 52 -34.28 24.90 20.57
CA GLU A 52 -33.55 24.67 19.34
C GLU A 52 -32.05 25.03 19.49
N GLN A 53 -31.75 26.19 20.05
CA GLN A 53 -30.38 26.62 20.32
C GLN A 53 -29.65 25.65 21.28
N LYS A 54 -30.34 25.14 22.32
CA LYS A 54 -29.78 24.11 23.20
C LYS A 54 -29.46 22.80 22.47
N GLU A 55 -30.36 22.36 21.60
CA GLU A 55 -30.16 21.15 20.83
C GLU A 55 -28.97 21.29 19.85
N ILE A 56 -28.87 22.43 19.16
CA ILE A 56 -27.75 22.77 18.29
C ILE A 56 -26.42 22.76 19.07
N GLN A 57 -26.44 23.39 20.25
CA GLN A 57 -25.26 23.45 21.11
C GLN A 57 -24.82 22.05 21.57
N GLN A 58 -25.77 21.23 22.01
CA GLN A 58 -25.48 19.84 22.42
C GLN A 58 -24.91 19.00 21.26
N LYS A 59 -25.48 19.14 20.05
CA LYS A 59 -24.95 18.44 18.86
C LYS A 59 -23.52 18.87 18.52
N LYS A 60 -23.22 20.18 18.64
CA LYS A 60 -21.85 20.69 18.43
C LYS A 60 -20.86 20.17 19.48
N GLU A 61 -21.27 20.13 20.75
CA GLU A 61 -20.43 19.60 21.82
C GLU A 61 -20.20 18.09 21.66
N GLU A 62 -21.22 17.32 21.26
CA GLU A 62 -21.10 15.90 20.97
C GLU A 62 -20.19 15.64 19.76
N GLN A 63 -20.31 16.44 18.70
CA GLN A 63 -19.45 16.33 17.54
C GLN A 63 -18.01 16.67 17.86
N ALA A 64 -17.76 17.76 18.57
CA ALA A 64 -16.42 18.13 19.03
C ALA A 64 -15.78 17.06 19.95
N ALA A 65 -16.58 16.43 20.81
CA ALA A 65 -16.12 15.33 21.66
C ALA A 65 -15.76 14.09 20.83
N LYS A 66 -16.53 13.76 19.78
CA LYS A 66 -16.24 12.67 18.86
C LYS A 66 -14.97 12.92 18.04
N GLU A 67 -14.82 14.14 17.50
CA GLU A 67 -13.63 14.54 16.77
C GLU A 67 -12.37 14.46 17.65
N LYS A 68 -12.45 14.95 18.89
CA LYS A 68 -11.36 14.88 19.84
C LYS A 68 -11.00 13.44 20.21
N ALA A 69 -11.99 12.58 20.45
CA ALA A 69 -11.76 11.17 20.74
C ALA A 69 -11.16 10.41 19.55
N GLU A 70 -11.50 10.81 18.31
CA GLU A 70 -10.91 10.24 17.09
C GLU A 70 -9.45 10.69 16.91
N GLU A 71 -9.15 11.97 17.19
CA GLU A 71 -7.77 12.47 17.18
C GLU A 71 -6.90 11.79 18.25
N GLU A 72 -7.40 11.64 19.49
CA GLU A 72 -6.70 10.92 20.56
C GLU A 72 -6.40 9.47 20.16
N ARG A 73 -7.36 8.76 19.58
CA ARG A 73 -7.15 7.39 19.07
C ARG A 73 -6.15 7.32 17.91
N LYS A 74 -6.14 8.32 17.02
CA LYS A 74 -5.14 8.40 15.94
C LYS A 74 -3.75 8.63 16.51
N GLN A 75 -3.64 9.46 17.52
CA GLN A 75 -2.35 9.72 18.19
C GLN A 75 -1.86 8.48 18.94
N GLU A 76 -2.71 7.82 19.74
CA GLU A 76 -2.37 6.58 20.44
C GLU A 76 -1.89 5.48 19.47
N ARG A 77 -2.53 5.36 18.27
CA ARG A 77 -2.09 4.40 17.25
C ARG A 77 -0.73 4.75 16.67
N LYS A 78 -0.44 6.04 16.46
CA LYS A 78 0.88 6.48 15.99
C LYS A 78 1.95 6.22 17.01
N ASP A 79 1.68 6.54 18.27
CA ASP A 79 2.64 6.34 19.37
C ASP A 79 2.92 4.85 19.56
N ALA A 80 1.90 3.99 19.56
CA ALA A 80 2.05 2.54 19.62
C ALA A 80 2.80 1.96 18.40
N HIS A 81 2.58 2.53 17.20
CA HIS A 81 3.32 2.10 16.01
C HIS A 81 4.79 2.49 16.11
N GLN A 82 5.09 3.71 16.54
CA GLN A 82 6.45 4.18 16.72
C GLN A 82 7.20 3.37 17.79
N GLU A 83 6.55 3.06 18.90
CA GLU A 83 7.12 2.23 19.97
C GLU A 83 7.44 0.80 19.45
N ALA A 84 6.52 0.21 18.66
CA ALA A 84 6.76 -1.08 18.03
C ALA A 84 7.89 -1.04 16.99
N GLU A 85 8.02 0.04 16.25
CA GLU A 85 9.11 0.24 15.28
C GLU A 85 10.47 0.37 15.99
N GLU A 86 10.56 1.13 17.08
CA GLU A 86 11.76 1.26 17.90
C GLU A 86 12.16 -0.08 18.55
N GLU A 87 11.18 -0.88 19.02
CA GLU A 87 11.42 -2.23 19.53
C GLU A 87 11.99 -3.16 18.44
N GLN A 88 11.44 -3.09 17.21
CA GLN A 88 11.93 -3.91 16.09
C GLN A 88 13.36 -3.53 15.70
N VAL A 89 13.72 -2.26 15.68
CA VAL A 89 15.10 -1.83 15.41
C VAL A 89 16.05 -2.47 16.43
N GLN A 90 15.72 -2.45 17.72
CA GLN A 90 16.54 -3.08 18.74
C GLN A 90 16.64 -4.60 18.59
N VAL A 91 15.54 -5.26 18.20
CA VAL A 91 15.55 -6.71 17.90
C VAL A 91 16.49 -7.02 16.73
N MET A 92 16.45 -6.19 15.68
CA MET A 92 17.31 -6.37 14.51
C MET A 92 18.79 -6.13 14.84
N GLU A 93 19.11 -5.12 15.68
CA GLU A 93 20.48 -4.89 16.14
C GLU A 93 21.01 -6.09 16.95
N ASN A 94 20.24 -6.64 17.87
CA ASN A 94 20.61 -7.82 18.64
C ASN A 94 20.79 -9.05 17.73
N LEU A 95 19.88 -9.24 16.74
CA LEU A 95 20.01 -10.32 15.77
C LEU A 95 21.28 -10.18 14.93
N LYS A 96 21.65 -8.97 14.54
CA LYS A 96 22.90 -8.72 13.82
C LYS A 96 24.11 -9.13 14.64
N GLU A 97 24.15 -8.74 15.92
CA GLU A 97 25.23 -9.12 16.83
C GLU A 97 25.31 -10.65 17.01
N ASP A 98 24.17 -11.32 17.17
CA ASP A 98 24.10 -12.78 17.28
C ASP A 98 24.62 -13.48 16.01
N VAL A 99 24.26 -12.98 14.81
CA VAL A 99 24.76 -13.48 13.53
C VAL A 99 26.27 -13.27 13.40
N GLU A 100 26.78 -12.08 13.69
CA GLU A 100 28.21 -11.78 13.64
C GLU A 100 29.01 -12.67 14.62
N ASN A 101 28.51 -12.87 15.82
CA ASN A 101 29.11 -13.77 16.81
C ASN A 101 29.10 -15.21 16.32
N LEU A 102 27.99 -15.71 15.78
CA LEU A 102 27.90 -17.05 15.20
C LEU A 102 28.91 -17.24 14.07
N LEU A 103 29.01 -16.28 13.14
CA LEU A 103 29.90 -16.35 11.98
C LEU A 103 31.39 -16.32 12.39
N SER A 104 31.73 -15.70 13.51
CA SER A 104 33.11 -15.64 14.03
C SER A 104 33.69 -17.01 14.35
N ASP A 105 32.84 -18.01 14.60
CA ASP A 105 33.24 -19.38 14.90
C ASP A 105 33.53 -20.23 13.64
N PHE A 106 33.17 -19.69 12.44
CA PHE A 106 33.37 -20.40 11.17
C PHE A 106 34.55 -19.82 10.38
N SER A 107 35.28 -20.72 9.70
CA SER A 107 36.30 -20.32 8.74
C SER A 107 35.67 -20.01 7.37
N GLY A 108 36.26 -19.09 6.62
CA GLY A 108 35.83 -18.72 5.28
C GLY A 108 35.28 -17.29 5.24
N GLU A 109 34.78 -16.88 4.08
CA GLU A 109 34.14 -15.61 3.87
C GLU A 109 32.61 -15.79 3.89
N TRP A 110 31.94 -15.02 4.73
CA TRP A 110 30.50 -15.11 4.93
C TRP A 110 29.88 -13.77 4.68
N SER A 111 28.76 -13.76 3.97
CA SER A 111 27.91 -12.60 3.79
C SER A 111 26.48 -12.97 4.12
N VAL A 112 25.77 -12.11 4.85
CA VAL A 112 24.38 -12.38 5.27
C VAL A 112 23.55 -11.14 5.03
N TYR A 113 22.37 -11.36 4.46
CA TYR A 113 21.30 -10.37 4.33
C TYR A 113 20.03 -10.92 4.99
N ILE A 114 19.42 -10.10 5.84
CA ILE A 114 18.15 -10.41 6.49
C ILE A 114 17.23 -9.21 6.30
N GLN A 115 16.01 -9.44 5.82
CA GLN A 115 14.96 -8.42 5.65
C GLN A 115 13.78 -8.73 6.54
N GLU A 116 13.42 -7.79 7.41
CA GLU A 116 12.15 -7.82 8.12
C GLU A 116 11.07 -7.15 7.25
N MET A 117 10.00 -7.87 6.93
CA MET A 117 9.08 -7.48 5.86
C MET A 117 7.96 -6.52 6.29
N ASN A 118 7.72 -6.33 7.60
CA ASN A 118 6.64 -5.47 8.09
C ASN A 118 7.11 -4.03 8.35
N TYR A 119 8.36 -3.85 8.80
CA TYR A 119 8.94 -2.55 9.17
C TYR A 119 10.07 -2.10 8.24
N ASP A 120 10.34 -2.88 7.19
CA ASP A 120 11.37 -2.60 6.17
C ASP A 120 12.79 -2.44 6.75
N ASN A 121 13.08 -3.15 7.84
CA ASN A 121 14.39 -3.18 8.48
C ASN A 121 15.28 -4.24 7.86
N GLU A 122 16.52 -3.86 7.48
CA GLU A 122 17.50 -4.81 6.91
C GLU A 122 18.72 -4.98 7.82
N ILE A 123 19.28 -6.18 7.82
CA ILE A 123 20.63 -6.49 8.33
C ILE A 123 21.51 -6.90 7.17
N VAL A 124 22.68 -6.29 7.07
CA VAL A 124 23.71 -6.67 6.11
C VAL A 124 25.00 -6.92 6.87
N VAL A 125 25.54 -8.13 6.72
CA VAL A 125 26.88 -8.51 7.22
C VAL A 125 27.74 -8.87 6.04
N ASN A 126 28.85 -8.15 5.83
CA ASN A 126 29.79 -8.36 4.74
C ASN A 126 29.15 -8.36 3.36
N ASN A 127 28.73 -7.18 2.85
CA ASN A 127 28.23 -7.08 1.48
C ASN A 127 29.38 -7.11 0.45
N THR A 128 30.18 -8.16 0.48
CA THR A 128 31.32 -8.31 -0.44
C THR A 128 30.87 -9.06 -1.68
N PRO A 129 31.17 -8.56 -2.89
CA PRO A 129 30.93 -9.30 -4.12
C PRO A 129 31.69 -10.65 -4.12
N MET A 130 30.97 -11.71 -4.48
CA MET A 130 31.53 -13.07 -4.49
C MET A 130 30.96 -13.90 -5.64
N TYR A 131 31.62 -14.99 -5.97
CA TYR A 131 31.13 -15.96 -6.95
C TYR A 131 29.77 -16.55 -6.48
N PRO A 132 28.68 -16.36 -7.26
CA PRO A 132 27.32 -16.67 -6.82
C PRO A 132 26.95 -18.15 -6.92
N ALA A 133 27.71 -18.94 -7.63
CA ALA A 133 27.28 -20.26 -8.06
C ALA A 133 25.86 -20.20 -8.66
N SER A 134 24.92 -21.03 -8.21
CA SER A 134 23.57 -21.08 -8.73
C SER A 134 22.68 -19.87 -8.33
N LEU A 135 23.12 -18.99 -7.44
CA LEU A 135 22.35 -17.78 -7.10
C LEU A 135 22.21 -16.83 -8.29
N ILE A 136 23.15 -16.86 -9.26
CA ILE A 136 23.06 -16.05 -10.48
C ILE A 136 21.80 -16.36 -11.31
N LYS A 137 21.22 -17.55 -11.16
CA LYS A 137 19.99 -17.98 -11.85
C LYS A 137 18.76 -17.14 -11.45
N LEU A 138 18.76 -16.54 -10.25
CA LEU A 138 17.73 -15.61 -9.84
C LEU A 138 17.70 -14.39 -10.76
N PHE A 139 18.84 -13.85 -11.08
CA PHE A 139 18.99 -12.67 -11.93
C PHE A 139 18.73 -13.01 -13.41
N ALA A 140 19.21 -14.17 -13.89
CA ALA A 140 18.88 -14.66 -15.22
C ALA A 140 17.38 -14.90 -15.38
N MET A 141 16.68 -15.40 -14.35
CA MET A 141 15.23 -15.52 -14.34
C MET A 141 14.56 -14.15 -14.46
N ALA A 142 14.96 -13.16 -13.64
CA ALA A 142 14.38 -11.82 -13.70
C ALA A 142 14.58 -11.17 -15.07
N ALA A 143 15.78 -11.21 -15.63
CA ALA A 143 16.09 -10.71 -16.96
C ALA A 143 15.26 -11.43 -18.06
N SER A 144 15.05 -12.76 -17.92
CA SER A 144 14.23 -13.52 -18.84
C SER A 144 12.75 -13.11 -18.78
N TYR A 145 12.23 -12.85 -17.59
CA TYR A 145 10.86 -12.32 -17.46
C TYR A 145 10.73 -10.90 -18.00
N GLU A 146 11.75 -10.04 -17.83
CA GLU A 146 11.74 -8.71 -18.44
C GLU A 146 11.67 -8.80 -19.95
N ASN A 147 12.56 -9.56 -20.57
CA ASN A 147 12.74 -9.67 -22.01
C ASN A 147 11.95 -10.82 -22.66
N MET A 148 10.92 -11.34 -21.98
CA MET A 148 10.17 -12.53 -22.40
C MET A 148 9.70 -12.46 -23.86
N GLY A 149 9.26 -11.30 -24.32
CA GLY A 149 8.81 -11.12 -25.69
C GLY A 149 9.92 -11.36 -26.72
N GLU A 150 11.11 -10.81 -26.48
CA GLU A 150 12.28 -11.00 -27.35
C GLU A 150 12.78 -12.45 -27.31
N ILE A 151 12.88 -13.04 -26.12
CA ILE A 151 13.27 -14.43 -25.92
C ILE A 151 12.38 -15.40 -26.72
N LEU A 152 11.06 -15.19 -26.68
CA LEU A 152 10.13 -16.02 -27.44
C LEU A 152 10.29 -15.83 -28.94
N GLU A 153 10.54 -14.61 -29.43
CA GLU A 153 10.82 -14.38 -30.85
C GLU A 153 12.14 -15.01 -31.26
N HIS A 154 13.18 -14.98 -30.43
CA HIS A 154 14.46 -15.65 -30.71
C HIS A 154 14.29 -17.17 -30.73
N GLU A 155 13.52 -17.75 -29.81
CA GLU A 155 13.27 -19.19 -29.80
C GLU A 155 12.41 -19.64 -30.97
N LYS A 156 11.43 -18.87 -31.45
CA LYS A 156 10.63 -19.14 -32.63
C LYS A 156 11.46 -19.38 -33.91
N ALA A 157 12.64 -18.76 -33.99
CA ALA A 157 13.54 -18.98 -35.14
C ALA A 157 14.07 -20.41 -35.21
N TYR A 158 14.00 -21.16 -34.14
CA TYR A 158 14.52 -22.54 -34.00
C TYR A 158 13.42 -23.56 -33.70
N ALA A 159 12.27 -23.14 -33.21
CA ALA A 159 11.14 -24.01 -32.90
C ALA A 159 10.25 -24.30 -34.09
N ASP A 160 9.55 -25.43 -34.07
CA ASP A 160 8.61 -25.84 -35.12
C ASP A 160 7.32 -25.00 -35.16
N SER A 161 6.96 -24.37 -34.04
CA SER A 161 5.80 -23.49 -33.90
C SER A 161 5.97 -22.49 -32.78
N GLU A 162 5.06 -21.51 -32.69
CA GLU A 162 5.02 -20.54 -31.59
C GLU A 162 4.72 -21.23 -30.25
N GLU A 163 3.81 -22.19 -30.26
CA GLU A 163 3.48 -22.98 -29.05
C GLU A 163 4.68 -23.79 -28.57
N ALA A 164 5.48 -24.36 -29.48
CA ALA A 164 6.70 -25.09 -29.13
C ALA A 164 7.77 -24.16 -28.53
N ALA A 165 7.90 -22.94 -29.04
CA ALA A 165 8.81 -21.94 -28.45
C ALA A 165 8.39 -21.55 -27.02
N VAL A 166 7.08 -21.32 -26.78
CA VAL A 166 6.55 -21.01 -25.44
C VAL A 166 6.77 -22.18 -24.47
N GLU A 167 6.53 -23.43 -24.93
CA GLU A 167 6.74 -24.63 -24.12
C GLU A 167 8.23 -24.79 -23.76
N GLU A 168 9.13 -24.59 -24.70
CA GLU A 168 10.57 -24.72 -24.48
C GLU A 168 11.11 -23.67 -23.51
N VAL A 169 10.78 -22.38 -23.69
CA VAL A 169 11.18 -21.31 -22.76
C VAL A 169 10.62 -21.57 -21.36
N GLY A 170 9.37 -22.01 -21.26
CA GLY A 170 8.74 -22.39 -19.98
C GLY A 170 9.47 -23.54 -19.31
N ARG A 171 9.85 -24.60 -20.05
CA ARG A 171 10.62 -25.73 -19.55
C ARG A 171 11.99 -25.30 -19.04
N LEU A 172 12.72 -24.47 -19.82
CA LEU A 172 14.03 -23.96 -19.43
C LEU A 172 13.96 -23.16 -18.11
N LEU A 173 12.96 -22.27 -17.96
CA LEU A 173 12.75 -21.52 -16.71
C LEU A 173 12.45 -22.43 -15.51
N GLU A 174 11.59 -23.44 -15.74
CA GLU A 174 11.25 -24.40 -14.68
C GLU A 174 12.48 -25.22 -14.27
N GLU A 175 13.20 -25.83 -15.18
CA GLU A 175 14.39 -26.64 -14.89
C GLU A 175 15.51 -25.80 -14.26
N MET A 176 15.76 -24.59 -14.78
CA MET A 176 16.77 -23.68 -14.19
C MET A 176 16.51 -23.39 -12.71
N ILE A 177 15.26 -23.18 -12.34
CA ILE A 177 14.91 -22.75 -10.96
C ILE A 177 14.60 -23.95 -10.08
N THR A 178 13.81 -24.94 -10.53
CA THR A 178 13.32 -25.99 -9.63
C THR A 178 14.39 -27.05 -9.30
N VAL A 179 15.20 -27.43 -10.28
CA VAL A 179 16.27 -28.42 -10.10
C VAL A 179 17.67 -27.82 -10.25
N SER A 180 17.74 -26.51 -10.47
CA SER A 180 19.02 -25.78 -10.62
C SER A 180 19.83 -26.26 -11.83
N ASP A 181 19.18 -26.56 -12.96
CA ASP A 181 19.82 -27.01 -14.18
C ASP A 181 20.74 -25.94 -14.79
N ASN A 182 21.97 -26.29 -15.13
CA ASN A 182 22.98 -25.38 -15.66
C ASN A 182 22.84 -25.18 -17.17
N GLU A 183 22.43 -26.19 -17.91
CA GLU A 183 22.19 -26.07 -19.36
C GLU A 183 20.98 -25.17 -19.62
N ALA A 184 19.93 -25.32 -18.82
CA ALA A 184 18.77 -24.42 -18.90
C ALA A 184 19.14 -22.95 -18.64
N TYR A 185 20.02 -22.68 -17.68
CA TYR A 185 20.58 -21.34 -17.47
C TYR A 185 21.35 -20.85 -18.70
N ASN A 186 22.28 -21.66 -19.23
CA ASN A 186 23.10 -21.29 -20.35
C ASN A 186 22.26 -20.97 -21.60
N GLU A 187 21.23 -21.77 -21.87
CA GLU A 187 20.30 -21.54 -22.99
C GLU A 187 19.46 -20.28 -22.78
N LEU A 188 18.91 -20.04 -21.59
CA LEU A 188 18.15 -18.82 -21.30
C LEU A 188 19.00 -17.56 -21.40
N VAL A 189 20.26 -17.61 -21.01
CA VAL A 189 21.21 -16.51 -21.23
C VAL A 189 21.39 -16.29 -22.73
N LYS A 190 21.71 -17.31 -23.53
CA LYS A 190 21.87 -17.19 -24.99
C LYS A 190 20.63 -16.60 -25.68
N LEU A 191 19.44 -16.95 -25.21
CA LEU A 191 18.18 -16.44 -25.75
C LEU A 191 17.97 -14.94 -25.54
N GLN A 192 18.78 -14.27 -24.73
CA GLN A 192 18.78 -12.80 -24.66
C GLN A 192 19.33 -12.14 -25.95
N SER A 193 20.13 -12.88 -26.76
CA SER A 193 20.64 -12.43 -28.07
C SER A 193 19.93 -13.15 -29.21
N ALA A 194 19.60 -12.41 -30.28
CA ALA A 194 18.95 -12.96 -31.49
C ALA A 194 19.82 -14.03 -32.18
N ASP A 195 21.13 -13.83 -32.17
CA ASP A 195 22.12 -14.73 -32.74
C ASP A 195 22.65 -15.78 -31.76
N ARG A 196 22.06 -15.85 -30.56
CA ARG A 196 22.50 -16.69 -29.44
C ARG A 196 23.97 -16.44 -29.05
N ASP A 197 24.44 -15.22 -29.27
CA ASP A 197 25.77 -14.77 -28.84
C ASP A 197 25.76 -14.55 -27.31
N PHE A 198 26.60 -15.35 -26.62
CA PHE A 198 26.62 -15.33 -25.16
C PHE A 198 27.16 -14.02 -24.60
N THR A 199 28.15 -13.39 -25.27
CA THR A 199 28.74 -12.11 -24.85
C THR A 199 27.73 -10.97 -24.98
N GLU A 200 27.02 -10.90 -26.09
CA GLU A 200 25.95 -9.92 -26.28
C GLU A 200 24.83 -10.13 -25.26
N ALA A 201 24.46 -11.38 -25.03
CA ALA A 201 23.44 -11.77 -24.06
C ALA A 201 23.80 -11.35 -22.62
N CYS A 202 25.05 -11.58 -22.19
CA CYS A 202 25.56 -11.10 -20.89
C CYS A 202 25.46 -9.58 -20.80
N SER A 203 25.86 -8.84 -21.86
CA SER A 203 25.79 -7.39 -21.88
C SER A 203 24.34 -6.88 -21.71
N LYS A 204 23.36 -7.53 -22.32
CA LYS A 204 21.93 -7.18 -22.15
C LYS A 204 21.42 -7.47 -20.74
N ILE A 205 21.80 -8.61 -20.17
CA ILE A 205 21.45 -8.93 -18.78
C ILE A 205 22.06 -7.91 -17.84
N ASN A 206 23.36 -7.59 -17.99
CA ASN A 206 24.05 -6.65 -17.12
C ASN A 206 23.47 -5.22 -17.21
N ALA A 207 23.07 -4.78 -18.41
CA ALA A 207 22.34 -3.53 -18.57
C ALA A 207 21.01 -3.52 -17.81
N TYR A 208 20.23 -4.59 -17.88
CA TYR A 208 19.00 -4.74 -17.09
C TYR A 208 19.28 -4.71 -15.58
N LEU A 209 20.34 -5.38 -15.12
CA LEU A 209 20.70 -5.41 -13.70
C LEU A 209 21.10 -4.02 -13.18
N GLU A 210 21.93 -3.28 -13.92
CA GLU A 210 22.31 -1.90 -13.59
C GLU A 210 21.10 -0.97 -13.54
N GLU A 211 20.23 -1.01 -14.57
CA GLU A 211 19.00 -0.20 -14.64
C GLU A 211 18.03 -0.46 -13.48
N ASN A 212 18.04 -1.67 -12.91
CA ASN A 212 17.20 -2.04 -11.78
C ASN A 212 17.90 -1.96 -10.42
N GLY A 213 19.12 -1.41 -10.40
CA GLY A 213 19.89 -1.12 -9.19
C GLY A 213 20.50 -2.36 -8.51
N PHE A 214 20.88 -3.37 -9.30
CA PHE A 214 21.69 -4.51 -8.90
C PHE A 214 23.14 -4.27 -9.35
N GLU A 215 23.77 -3.24 -8.77
CA GLU A 215 25.03 -2.66 -9.24
C GLU A 215 26.23 -3.57 -8.94
N ASP A 216 26.09 -4.50 -7.99
CA ASP A 216 27.15 -5.43 -7.56
C ASP A 216 26.97 -6.84 -8.17
N THR A 217 26.07 -6.99 -9.15
CA THR A 217 25.76 -8.27 -9.79
C THR A 217 26.04 -8.20 -11.28
N GLU A 218 26.89 -9.12 -11.75
CA GLU A 218 27.23 -9.23 -13.18
C GLU A 218 27.23 -10.68 -13.65
N VAL A 219 26.77 -10.89 -14.88
CA VAL A 219 26.75 -12.17 -15.60
C VAL A 219 27.88 -12.14 -16.64
N HIS A 220 28.78 -13.11 -16.56
CA HIS A 220 29.95 -13.21 -17.45
C HIS A 220 30.14 -14.59 -18.05
N THR A 221 29.77 -15.65 -17.31
CA THR A 221 30.18 -17.02 -17.62
C THR A 221 29.00 -17.98 -17.62
N THR A 222 29.17 -19.09 -18.36
CA THR A 222 28.31 -20.27 -18.27
C THR A 222 28.45 -20.97 -16.93
N LEU A 223 27.44 -21.75 -16.56
CA LEU A 223 27.42 -22.53 -15.32
C LEU A 223 27.74 -24.01 -15.58
N HIS A 224 28.67 -24.31 -16.47
CA HIS A 224 29.07 -25.68 -16.72
C HIS A 224 30.58 -25.83 -16.83
N PRO A 225 31.19 -26.81 -16.14
CA PRO A 225 32.65 -26.95 -16.10
C PRO A 225 33.29 -27.28 -17.46
N ALA A 226 32.51 -27.75 -18.44
CA ALA A 226 33.03 -28.15 -19.75
C ALA A 226 33.23 -27.03 -20.75
N TYR A 227 32.70 -25.83 -20.48
CA TYR A 227 32.66 -24.69 -21.43
C TYR A 227 33.52 -23.52 -21.04
N SER A 228 34.53 -23.76 -20.22
CA SER A 228 35.44 -22.72 -19.71
C SER A 228 36.19 -21.92 -20.80
N SER A 229 36.16 -22.37 -22.06
CA SER A 229 36.78 -21.63 -23.18
C SER A 229 35.98 -20.38 -23.62
N PHE A 230 34.71 -20.28 -23.23
CA PHE A 230 33.89 -19.08 -23.48
C PHE A 230 34.07 -18.02 -22.39
N ASP A 231 34.55 -18.43 -21.24
CA ASP A 231 34.56 -17.61 -20.05
C ASP A 231 35.70 -16.59 -20.06
N SER A 232 36.77 -16.82 -20.84
CA SER A 232 37.95 -15.97 -20.83
C SER A 232 37.77 -14.61 -21.52
N ASP A 233 36.76 -14.48 -22.35
CA ASP A 233 36.57 -13.28 -23.19
C ASP A 233 35.51 -12.30 -22.63
N ASN A 234 34.74 -12.68 -21.59
CA ASN A 234 33.62 -11.95 -21.04
C ASN A 234 33.85 -11.21 -19.70
N GLY A 235 35.09 -11.03 -19.30
CA GLY A 235 35.42 -10.21 -18.12
C GLY A 235 35.56 -10.95 -16.79
N GLY A 236 35.48 -12.28 -16.76
CA GLY A 236 35.72 -13.07 -15.56
C GLY A 236 34.54 -13.93 -15.11
N ASP A 237 34.52 -14.26 -13.84
CA ASP A 237 33.44 -15.06 -13.23
C ASP A 237 32.16 -14.24 -13.01
N ASN A 238 31.01 -14.92 -12.95
CA ASN A 238 29.79 -14.31 -12.45
C ASN A 238 30.00 -13.81 -11.03
N VAL A 239 29.40 -12.69 -10.69
CA VAL A 239 29.53 -12.06 -9.37
C VAL A 239 28.16 -11.57 -8.87
N THR A 240 27.97 -11.61 -7.56
CA THR A 240 26.80 -11.00 -6.89
C THR A 240 27.11 -10.69 -5.43
N THR A 241 26.21 -9.94 -4.78
CA THR A 241 26.21 -9.70 -3.33
C THR A 241 24.96 -10.28 -2.68
N VAL A 242 25.01 -10.51 -1.38
CA VAL A 242 23.84 -10.94 -0.61
C VAL A 242 22.76 -9.85 -0.60
N LYS A 243 23.15 -8.59 -0.66
CA LYS A 243 22.20 -7.46 -0.71
C LYS A 243 21.42 -7.45 -2.02
N ASP A 244 22.06 -7.66 -3.16
CA ASP A 244 21.38 -7.75 -4.45
C ASP A 244 20.45 -8.96 -4.52
N CYS A 245 20.91 -10.13 -4.04
CA CYS A 245 20.06 -11.32 -3.94
C CYS A 245 18.84 -11.07 -3.06
N GLY A 246 19.03 -10.51 -1.87
CA GLY A 246 17.96 -10.20 -0.93
C GLY A 246 16.95 -9.21 -1.51
N LYS A 247 17.45 -8.13 -2.12
CA LYS A 247 16.62 -7.11 -2.79
C LYS A 247 15.77 -7.70 -3.92
N LEU A 248 16.34 -8.57 -4.75
CA LEU A 248 15.58 -9.22 -5.81
C LEU A 248 14.48 -10.13 -5.24
N LEU A 249 14.80 -10.93 -4.22
CA LEU A 249 13.81 -11.81 -3.57
C LEU A 249 12.71 -11.01 -2.89
N GLU A 250 13.04 -9.88 -2.26
CA GLU A 250 12.10 -8.96 -1.67
C GLU A 250 11.13 -8.37 -2.73
N GLN A 251 11.67 -7.89 -3.87
CA GLN A 251 10.87 -7.36 -4.97
C GLN A 251 9.92 -8.43 -5.54
N ILE A 252 10.39 -9.67 -5.69
CA ILE A 252 9.55 -10.80 -6.13
C ILE A 252 8.44 -11.07 -5.12
N TYR A 253 8.77 -11.12 -3.83
CA TYR A 253 7.81 -11.38 -2.76
C TYR A 253 6.77 -10.26 -2.63
N LYS A 254 7.19 -8.99 -2.70
CA LYS A 254 6.30 -7.83 -2.66
C LYS A 254 5.48 -7.63 -3.94
N GLY A 255 5.73 -8.39 -5.01
CA GLY A 255 5.03 -8.27 -6.28
C GLY A 255 5.46 -7.03 -7.10
N SER A 256 6.65 -6.50 -6.83
CA SER A 256 7.18 -5.27 -7.44
C SER A 256 8.31 -5.51 -8.45
N CYS A 257 8.78 -6.75 -8.62
CA CYS A 257 9.75 -7.11 -9.64
C CYS A 257 9.08 -7.15 -11.02
N ILE A 258 9.39 -6.18 -11.89
CA ILE A 258 8.85 -6.01 -13.24
C ILE A 258 7.33 -5.71 -13.24
N SER A 259 6.51 -6.65 -12.81
CA SER A 259 5.06 -6.52 -12.63
C SER A 259 4.55 -7.50 -11.58
N GLN A 260 3.36 -7.25 -11.05
CA GLN A 260 2.73 -8.15 -10.08
C GLN A 260 2.54 -9.58 -10.64
N GLU A 261 2.16 -9.70 -11.92
CA GLU A 261 1.96 -10.98 -12.59
C GLU A 261 3.28 -11.73 -12.77
N LYS A 262 4.32 -11.04 -13.28
CA LYS A 262 5.66 -11.62 -13.47
C LYS A 262 6.28 -12.01 -12.14
N SER A 263 6.17 -11.17 -11.11
CA SER A 263 6.61 -11.49 -9.74
C SER A 263 5.92 -12.75 -9.19
N ALA A 264 4.61 -12.88 -9.38
CA ALA A 264 3.86 -14.05 -8.94
C ALA A 264 4.32 -15.33 -9.67
N SER A 265 4.63 -15.23 -10.97
CA SER A 265 5.15 -16.34 -11.75
C SER A 265 6.56 -16.76 -11.29
N MET A 266 7.45 -15.81 -11.04
CA MET A 266 8.78 -16.07 -10.49
C MET A 266 8.70 -16.71 -9.09
N LEU A 267 7.85 -16.15 -8.21
CA LEU A 267 7.62 -16.71 -6.87
C LEU A 267 7.10 -18.15 -6.94
N HIS A 268 6.19 -18.44 -7.89
CA HIS A 268 5.68 -19.79 -8.09
C HIS A 268 6.80 -20.79 -8.46
N LEU A 269 7.74 -20.41 -9.33
CA LEU A 269 8.90 -21.24 -9.64
C LEU A 269 9.81 -21.46 -8.44
N LEU A 270 10.09 -20.40 -7.68
CA LEU A 270 10.92 -20.50 -6.46
C LEU A 270 10.30 -21.43 -5.41
N LEU A 271 8.97 -21.39 -5.25
CA LEU A 271 8.26 -22.29 -4.32
C LEU A 271 8.25 -23.76 -4.76
N LYS A 272 8.54 -24.06 -6.03
CA LYS A 272 8.67 -25.41 -6.57
C LYS A 272 10.11 -25.98 -6.44
N GLN A 273 11.05 -25.25 -5.85
CA GLN A 273 12.44 -25.68 -5.70
C GLN A 273 12.54 -27.04 -5.02
N GLU A 274 13.22 -28.01 -5.68
CA GLU A 274 13.34 -29.39 -5.23
C GLU A 274 14.64 -29.67 -4.43
N ASN A 275 15.64 -28.79 -4.57
CA ASN A 275 16.91 -28.90 -3.87
C ASN A 275 16.83 -28.46 -2.40
N THR A 276 16.10 -29.20 -1.57
CA THR A 276 15.88 -28.90 -0.15
C THR A 276 16.98 -29.39 0.81
N VAL A 277 18.00 -30.09 0.30
CA VAL A 277 19.04 -30.76 1.12
C VAL A 277 20.17 -29.82 1.54
N LYS A 278 20.24 -28.61 0.97
CA LYS A 278 21.29 -27.62 1.22
C LYS A 278 20.83 -26.39 2.00
N ILE A 279 19.59 -26.40 2.49
CA ILE A 279 19.02 -25.33 3.30
C ILE A 279 18.83 -25.81 4.73
#